data_32445f82d00966a62c6c5d24c88fd62f
#
_entry.id   32445f82d00966a62c6c5d24c88fd62f
#
_cell.length_a   1.000
_cell.length_b   1.000
_cell.length_c   1.000
_cell.angle_alpha   90.00
_cell.angle_beta   90.00
_cell.angle_gamma   90.00
#
_symmetry.space_group_name_H-M   'P 1'
#
loop_
_entity.id
_entity.type
_entity.pdbx_description
1 polymer ?
#
loop_
_entity_poly.entity_id
_entity_poly.type
_entity_poly.pdbx_seq_one_letter_code
_entity_poly.pdbx_strand_id
1 'polypeptide(L)'
;MVILLSNDDGIQSEGLTALEESLRPIGEIYTVAPDRAQSSMSHALTLHRPLRVHEIAPRRMSVDGTPVDCVKLALTGLLPVRPNLVVSGINKGPNLGDDIIYSGTVSAAIEGALLGLPAIAVSLVTFKDFDFRAAAEFTAHLVSQIQQRGIPPKTLLNVNVPPVSKEALKGWRMTRMGKRHYSENIVERVDPRGAKYYWIGGDDLGFAQEDGTDCIAVHEGYVSVTPLQVDLTDYKLLQNSTLPTFSWP
;
A
#
# COMPACT_ATOMS: atom_id res chain seq x y z
N MET A 1 -11.50 10.41 16.10
CA MET A 1 -11.30 9.19 15.29
C MET A 1 -9.99 8.56 15.67
N VAL A 2 -9.91 7.23 15.79
CA VAL A 2 -8.65 6.51 16.05
C VAL A 2 -8.14 5.96 14.71
N ILE A 3 -6.87 6.21 14.38
CA ILE A 3 -6.24 5.84 13.11
C ILE A 3 -5.04 4.94 13.40
N LEU A 4 -4.99 3.78 12.73
CA LEU A 4 -3.82 2.91 12.72
C LEU A 4 -2.96 3.26 11.51
N LEU A 5 -1.69 3.56 11.74
CA LEU A 5 -0.67 3.73 10.71
C LEU A 5 0.24 2.52 10.63
N SER A 6 0.59 2.15 9.40
CA SER A 6 1.62 1.14 9.09
C SER A 6 2.35 1.52 7.80
N ASN A 7 3.34 0.73 7.39
CA ASN A 7 4.04 0.84 6.10
C ASN A 7 4.90 -0.41 5.85
N ASP A 8 5.64 -0.44 4.76
CA ASP A 8 6.66 -1.45 4.45
C ASP A 8 8.10 -0.89 4.43
N ASP A 9 8.27 0.44 4.44
CA ASP A 9 9.59 1.08 4.56
C ASP A 9 10.19 1.00 5.97
N GLY A 10 9.41 0.57 6.96
CA GLY A 10 9.81 0.44 8.37
C GLY A 10 9.44 1.62 9.26
N ILE A 11 9.46 1.36 10.57
CA ILE A 11 8.99 2.29 11.60
C ILE A 11 9.73 3.64 11.63
N GLN A 12 10.96 3.69 11.14
CA GLN A 12 11.79 4.90 11.12
C GLN A 12 11.69 5.69 9.79
N SER A 13 10.82 5.27 8.86
CA SER A 13 10.75 5.91 7.56
C SER A 13 10.20 7.34 7.65
N GLU A 14 10.74 8.21 6.79
CA GLU A 14 10.34 9.62 6.70
C GLU A 14 8.89 9.76 6.21
N GLY A 15 8.47 8.89 5.27
CA GLY A 15 7.10 8.87 4.76
C GLY A 15 6.06 8.56 5.84
N LEU A 16 6.36 7.60 6.74
CA LEU A 16 5.50 7.27 7.87
C LEU A 16 5.44 8.43 8.89
N THR A 17 6.57 9.08 9.12
CA THR A 17 6.65 10.24 10.03
C THR A 17 5.84 11.42 9.47
N ALA A 18 6.00 11.74 8.18
CA ALA A 18 5.22 12.80 7.52
C ALA A 18 3.71 12.52 7.57
N LEU A 19 3.32 11.27 7.37
CA LEU A 19 1.93 10.83 7.47
C LEU A 19 1.40 11.00 8.90
N GLU A 20 2.15 10.56 9.90
CA GLU A 20 1.78 10.69 11.31
C GLU A 20 1.59 12.15 11.71
N GLU A 21 2.53 13.03 11.34
CA GLU A 21 2.46 14.47 11.64
C GLU A 21 1.22 15.13 11.02
N SER A 22 0.91 14.79 9.77
CA SER A 22 -0.22 15.37 9.03
C SER A 22 -1.58 14.91 9.57
N LEU A 23 -1.66 13.72 10.17
CA LEU A 23 -2.91 13.15 10.69
C LEU A 23 -3.16 13.42 12.17
N ARG A 24 -2.15 13.83 12.95
CA ARG A 24 -2.31 14.19 14.38
C ARG A 24 -3.42 15.21 14.68
N PRO A 25 -3.63 16.26 13.85
CA PRO A 25 -4.74 17.20 14.10
C PRO A 25 -6.13 16.60 13.88
N ILE A 26 -6.22 15.45 13.18
CA ILE A 26 -7.49 14.83 12.77
C ILE A 26 -7.94 13.75 13.74
N GLY A 27 -7.00 13.04 14.37
CA GLY A 27 -7.37 11.93 15.25
C GLY A 27 -6.25 11.43 16.15
N GLU A 28 -6.60 10.46 16.97
CA GLU A 28 -5.66 9.73 17.82
C GLU A 28 -4.93 8.70 16.97
N ILE A 29 -3.60 8.76 16.94
CA ILE A 29 -2.75 7.95 16.08
C ILE A 29 -2.11 6.82 16.88
N TYR A 30 -2.22 5.61 16.35
CA TYR A 30 -1.40 4.46 16.72
C TYR A 30 -0.57 4.06 15.50
N THR A 31 0.72 3.89 15.68
CA THR A 31 1.66 3.49 14.64
C THR A 31 2.24 2.12 14.98
N VAL A 32 1.98 1.14 14.13
CA VAL A 32 2.54 -0.22 14.23
C VAL A 32 3.12 -0.59 12.87
N ALA A 33 4.45 -0.69 12.79
CA ALA A 33 5.15 -0.90 11.52
C ALA A 33 6.35 -1.85 11.68
N PRO A 34 6.86 -2.43 10.59
CA PRO A 34 8.04 -3.28 10.63
C PRO A 34 9.26 -2.57 11.23
N ASP A 35 10.14 -3.33 11.90
CA ASP A 35 11.39 -2.82 12.46
C ASP A 35 12.40 -2.35 11.39
N ARG A 36 12.24 -2.81 10.15
CA ARG A 36 13.08 -2.54 8.98
C ARG A 36 12.25 -2.57 7.71
N ALA A 37 12.84 -2.14 6.59
CA ALA A 37 12.20 -2.23 5.28
C ALA A 37 11.85 -3.68 4.89
N GLN A 38 10.65 -3.87 4.36
CA GLN A 38 10.03 -5.12 3.95
C GLN A 38 9.49 -5.01 2.52
N SER A 39 10.35 -4.54 1.59
CA SER A 39 9.95 -4.31 0.20
C SER A 39 9.55 -5.60 -0.52
N SER A 40 8.54 -5.53 -1.38
CA SER A 40 8.08 -6.63 -2.23
C SER A 40 7.62 -7.89 -1.48
N MET A 41 7.15 -7.75 -0.24
CA MET A 41 6.72 -8.89 0.59
C MET A 41 5.30 -9.37 0.26
N SER A 42 4.57 -8.67 -0.63
CA SER A 42 3.19 -9.02 -0.92
C SER A 42 2.33 -9.14 0.36
N HIS A 43 1.24 -9.90 0.32
CA HIS A 43 0.36 -10.14 1.47
C HIS A 43 0.82 -11.35 2.31
N ALA A 44 2.06 -11.31 2.85
CA ALA A 44 2.66 -12.41 3.59
C ALA A 44 2.38 -12.30 5.10
N LEU A 45 2.01 -13.44 5.72
CA LEU A 45 1.87 -13.61 7.17
C LEU A 45 3.00 -14.48 7.74
N THR A 46 3.54 -14.08 8.89
CA THR A 46 4.56 -14.84 9.63
C THR A 46 3.89 -15.83 10.60
N LEU A 47 3.77 -17.09 10.18
CA LEU A 47 3.14 -18.16 10.98
C LEU A 47 4.15 -19.17 11.55
N HIS A 48 5.40 -19.14 11.12
CA HIS A 48 6.41 -20.14 11.44
C HIS A 48 7.32 -19.78 12.63
N ARG A 49 7.19 -18.57 13.17
CA ARG A 49 7.91 -18.07 14.34
C ARG A 49 7.08 -17.07 15.13
N PRO A 50 7.38 -16.85 16.42
CA PRO A 50 6.76 -15.76 17.17
C PRO A 50 7.22 -14.40 16.65
N LEU A 51 6.34 -13.40 16.76
CA LEU A 51 6.64 -12.00 16.46
C LEU A 51 6.95 -11.25 17.76
N ARG A 52 7.93 -10.34 17.71
CA ARG A 52 8.31 -9.46 18.81
C ARG A 52 7.87 -8.06 18.52
N VAL A 53 7.30 -7.41 19.54
CA VAL A 53 6.86 -6.03 19.49
C VAL A 53 7.72 -5.21 20.44
N HIS A 54 8.21 -4.07 19.96
CA HIS A 54 8.98 -3.11 20.76
C HIS A 54 8.29 -1.76 20.73
N GLU A 55 7.92 -1.24 21.90
CA GLU A 55 7.42 0.12 22.03
C GLU A 55 8.61 1.10 21.89
N ILE A 56 8.55 1.97 20.89
CA ILE A 56 9.58 2.98 20.59
C ILE A 56 9.23 4.31 21.24
N ALA A 57 7.94 4.62 21.28
CA ALA A 57 7.37 5.79 21.91
C ALA A 57 5.89 5.51 22.24
N PRO A 58 5.22 6.33 23.06
CA PRO A 58 3.80 6.17 23.32
C PRO A 58 3.00 6.02 22.01
N ARG A 59 2.25 4.92 21.88
CA ARG A 59 1.46 4.58 20.70
C ARG A 59 2.27 4.33 19.41
N ARG A 60 3.58 4.14 19.51
CA ARG A 60 4.46 3.86 18.38
C ARG A 60 5.27 2.60 18.63
N MET A 61 4.99 1.55 17.87
CA MET A 61 5.54 0.20 18.07
C MET A 61 6.14 -0.35 16.79
N SER A 62 7.29 -1.01 16.91
CA SER A 62 7.90 -1.79 15.83
C SER A 62 7.65 -3.28 16.03
N VAL A 63 7.57 -4.00 14.93
CA VAL A 63 7.39 -5.44 14.90
C VAL A 63 8.48 -6.07 14.01
N ASP A 64 9.06 -7.19 14.42
CA ASP A 64 10.00 -7.99 13.62
C ASP A 64 9.28 -8.85 12.56
N GLY A 65 8.26 -8.29 11.92
CA GLY A 65 7.35 -8.95 10.99
C GLY A 65 7.11 -8.17 9.71
N THR A 66 6.16 -8.65 8.92
CA THR A 66 5.70 -8.01 7.69
C THR A 66 4.74 -6.84 8.00
N PRO A 67 4.43 -5.96 7.03
CA PRO A 67 3.37 -4.95 7.17
C PRO A 67 2.00 -5.56 7.53
N VAL A 68 1.68 -6.71 6.98
CA VAL A 68 0.46 -7.47 7.26
C VAL A 68 0.43 -7.94 8.71
N ASP A 69 1.56 -8.49 9.22
CA ASP A 69 1.70 -8.88 10.63
C ASP A 69 1.45 -7.70 11.57
N CYS A 70 1.99 -6.53 11.23
CA CYS A 70 1.82 -5.31 12.03
C CYS A 70 0.35 -4.91 12.17
N VAL A 71 -0.37 -4.84 11.04
CA VAL A 71 -1.80 -4.50 11.02
C VAL A 71 -2.62 -5.57 11.73
N LYS A 72 -2.34 -6.84 11.48
CA LYS A 72 -3.04 -7.95 12.12
C LYS A 72 -2.88 -7.93 13.63
N LEU A 73 -1.67 -7.85 14.15
CA LEU A 73 -1.40 -7.76 15.58
C LEU A 73 -2.11 -6.55 16.20
N ALA A 74 -2.01 -5.37 15.54
CA ALA A 74 -2.65 -4.15 16.02
C ALA A 74 -4.15 -4.32 16.19
N LEU A 75 -4.83 -4.90 15.21
CA LEU A 75 -6.30 -5.01 15.18
C LEU A 75 -6.86 -6.18 15.99
N THR A 76 -6.03 -7.20 16.29
CA THR A 76 -6.52 -8.43 16.95
C THR A 76 -6.13 -8.57 18.41
N GLY A 77 -5.38 -7.61 18.99
CA GLY A 77 -5.08 -7.71 20.43
C GLY A 77 -3.96 -6.83 20.97
N LEU A 78 -3.17 -6.18 20.11
CA LEU A 78 -2.05 -5.34 20.58
C LEU A 78 -2.52 -3.96 21.07
N LEU A 79 -3.50 -3.36 20.39
CA LEU A 79 -3.99 -2.03 20.73
C LEU A 79 -5.10 -2.09 21.79
N PRO A 80 -5.13 -1.11 22.74
CA PRO A 80 -6.16 -1.03 23.78
C PRO A 80 -7.54 -0.59 23.24
N VAL A 81 -7.56 -0.02 22.02
CA VAL A 81 -8.75 0.49 21.35
C VAL A 81 -8.79 0.01 19.91
N ARG A 82 -9.99 -0.21 19.37
CA ARG A 82 -10.15 -0.56 17.97
C ARG A 82 -10.07 0.69 17.09
N PRO A 83 -9.15 0.77 16.13
CA PRO A 83 -9.11 1.86 15.15
C PRO A 83 -10.38 1.94 14.29
N ASN A 84 -10.62 3.14 13.75
CA ASN A 84 -11.70 3.40 12.81
C ASN A 84 -11.24 3.35 11.35
N LEU A 85 -9.92 3.53 11.13
CA LEU A 85 -9.29 3.62 9.82
C LEU A 85 -7.88 3.06 9.88
N VAL A 86 -7.46 2.37 8.82
CA VAL A 86 -6.05 2.00 8.59
C VAL A 86 -5.50 2.87 7.48
N VAL A 87 -4.31 3.46 7.68
CA VAL A 87 -3.58 4.18 6.63
C VAL A 87 -2.17 3.62 6.56
N SER A 88 -1.80 3.08 5.40
CA SER A 88 -0.49 2.52 5.14
C SER A 88 0.32 3.41 4.21
N GLY A 89 1.54 3.76 4.58
CA GLY A 89 2.44 4.60 3.79
C GLY A 89 3.15 5.67 4.64
N ILE A 90 3.68 6.75 4.04
CA ILE A 90 3.72 7.02 2.60
C ILE A 90 4.89 6.26 2.01
N ASN A 91 4.62 5.40 1.04
CA ASN A 91 5.64 4.58 0.38
C ASN A 91 6.61 5.40 -0.46
N LYS A 92 7.89 5.00 -0.46
CA LYS A 92 8.93 5.47 -1.37
C LYS A 92 8.84 4.72 -2.70
N GLY A 93 8.08 5.23 -3.65
CA GLY A 93 7.86 4.61 -4.96
C GLY A 93 6.39 4.38 -5.28
N PRO A 94 6.08 4.19 -6.56
CA PRO A 94 4.72 3.95 -7.02
C PRO A 94 4.19 2.58 -6.60
N ASN A 95 2.87 2.51 -6.40
CA ASN A 95 2.10 1.28 -6.36
C ASN A 95 0.97 1.40 -7.38
N LEU A 96 1.31 1.30 -8.67
CA LEU A 96 0.43 1.53 -9.82
C LEU A 96 0.15 0.23 -10.58
N GLY A 97 -1.04 0.13 -11.13
CA GLY A 97 -1.41 -1.02 -11.95
C GLY A 97 -1.17 -2.36 -11.26
N ASP A 98 -0.56 -3.30 -11.99
CA ASP A 98 -0.32 -4.67 -11.51
C ASP A 98 0.68 -4.75 -10.34
N ASP A 99 1.50 -3.71 -10.11
CA ASP A 99 2.51 -3.69 -9.04
C ASP A 99 1.91 -3.79 -7.64
N ILE A 100 0.64 -3.41 -7.49
CA ILE A 100 -0.07 -3.50 -6.20
C ILE A 100 -0.04 -4.90 -5.60
N ILE A 101 0.05 -5.95 -6.43
CA ILE A 101 0.04 -7.35 -5.99
C ILE A 101 1.29 -7.67 -5.16
N TYR A 102 2.41 -7.01 -5.46
CA TYR A 102 3.69 -7.21 -4.77
C TYR A 102 3.92 -6.23 -3.62
N SER A 103 3.09 -5.19 -3.50
CA SER A 103 3.27 -4.09 -2.56
C SER A 103 2.99 -4.47 -1.11
N GLY A 104 3.95 -4.25 -0.23
CA GLY A 104 3.76 -4.35 1.23
C GLY A 104 2.87 -3.24 1.78
N THR A 105 2.97 -2.03 1.22
CA THR A 105 2.12 -0.88 1.59
C THR A 105 0.65 -1.17 1.30
N VAL A 106 0.33 -1.64 0.08
CA VAL A 106 -1.04 -1.99 -0.29
C VAL A 106 -1.54 -3.18 0.53
N SER A 107 -0.68 -4.16 0.78
CA SER A 107 -1.03 -5.36 1.56
C SER A 107 -1.39 -5.06 3.01
N ALA A 108 -0.72 -4.09 3.65
CA ALA A 108 -1.10 -3.62 4.98
C ALA A 108 -2.52 -3.01 4.98
N ALA A 109 -2.85 -2.23 3.96
CA ALA A 109 -4.20 -1.69 3.81
C ALA A 109 -5.24 -2.78 3.49
N ILE A 110 -4.89 -3.77 2.66
CA ILE A 110 -5.72 -4.96 2.40
C ILE A 110 -6.06 -5.68 3.70
N GLU A 111 -5.08 -5.91 4.59
CA GLU A 111 -5.32 -6.59 5.88
C GLU A 111 -6.32 -5.80 6.74
N GLY A 112 -6.20 -4.46 6.76
CA GLY A 112 -7.18 -3.59 7.42
C GLY A 112 -8.60 -3.78 6.89
N ALA A 113 -8.75 -3.83 5.56
CA ALA A 113 -10.03 -4.04 4.90
C ALA A 113 -10.60 -5.45 5.15
N LEU A 114 -9.77 -6.48 5.12
CA LEU A 114 -10.15 -7.86 5.46
C LEU A 114 -10.65 -7.98 6.91
N LEU A 115 -10.04 -7.24 7.82
CA LEU A 115 -10.47 -7.17 9.23
C LEU A 115 -11.64 -6.20 9.48
N GLY A 116 -12.26 -5.71 8.42
CA GLY A 116 -13.54 -4.98 8.46
C GLY A 116 -13.45 -3.47 8.55
N LEU A 117 -12.26 -2.89 8.50
CA LEU A 117 -12.07 -1.44 8.55
C LEU A 117 -11.96 -0.84 7.15
N PRO A 118 -12.32 0.44 6.96
CA PRO A 118 -11.85 1.17 5.80
C PRO A 118 -10.32 1.32 5.87
N ALA A 119 -9.66 1.29 4.72
CA ALA A 119 -8.22 1.32 4.62
C ALA A 119 -7.73 2.12 3.41
N ILE A 120 -6.59 2.78 3.56
CA ILE A 120 -5.94 3.59 2.53
C ILE A 120 -4.47 3.20 2.44
N ALA A 121 -4.00 2.88 1.23
CA ALA A 121 -2.58 2.80 0.91
C ALA A 121 -2.16 4.10 0.22
N VAL A 122 -1.02 4.68 0.59
CA VAL A 122 -0.52 5.94 0.04
C VAL A 122 0.91 5.79 -0.43
N SER A 123 1.17 6.24 -1.67
CA SER A 123 2.47 6.14 -2.31
C SER A 123 2.88 7.46 -2.97
N LEU A 124 4.15 7.84 -2.81
CA LEU A 124 4.76 8.94 -3.54
C LEU A 124 5.46 8.36 -4.78
N VAL A 125 5.06 8.81 -5.97
CA VAL A 125 5.50 8.23 -7.25
C VAL A 125 6.88 8.75 -7.66
N THR A 126 7.91 8.43 -6.88
CA THR A 126 9.31 8.74 -7.21
C THR A 126 10.25 7.73 -6.56
N PHE A 127 11.44 7.56 -7.17
CA PHE A 127 12.54 6.76 -6.61
C PHE A 127 13.71 7.64 -6.13
N LYS A 128 13.54 8.97 -6.16
CA LYS A 128 14.55 9.96 -5.76
C LYS A 128 13.88 11.25 -5.28
N ASP A 129 14.61 12.08 -4.55
CA ASP A 129 14.16 13.41 -4.12
C ASP A 129 12.80 13.35 -3.40
N PHE A 130 12.72 12.57 -2.32
CA PHE A 130 11.49 12.30 -1.61
C PHE A 130 10.99 13.53 -0.84
N ASP A 131 9.96 14.19 -1.38
CA ASP A 131 9.20 15.23 -0.70
C ASP A 131 7.78 14.72 -0.42
N PHE A 132 7.54 14.31 0.81
CA PHE A 132 6.26 13.73 1.24
C PHE A 132 5.15 14.76 1.52
N ARG A 133 5.44 16.07 1.50
CA ARG A 133 4.49 17.11 1.94
C ARG A 133 3.18 17.06 1.17
N ALA A 134 3.21 17.05 -0.15
CA ALA A 134 1.99 17.00 -0.97
C ALA A 134 1.17 15.72 -0.72
N ALA A 135 1.83 14.57 -0.56
CA ALA A 135 1.15 13.30 -0.28
C ALA A 135 0.55 13.26 1.13
N ALA A 136 1.26 13.78 2.12
CA ALA A 136 0.79 13.88 3.51
C ALA A 136 -0.42 14.82 3.63
N GLU A 137 -0.38 16.00 3.00
CA GLU A 137 -1.48 16.97 3.00
C GLU A 137 -2.72 16.43 2.25
N PHE A 138 -2.52 15.80 1.09
CA PHE A 138 -3.63 15.17 0.37
C PHE A 138 -4.29 14.08 1.22
N THR A 139 -3.48 13.23 1.88
CA THR A 139 -4.00 12.17 2.75
C THR A 139 -4.76 12.73 3.94
N ALA A 140 -4.24 13.79 4.57
CA ALA A 140 -4.93 14.46 5.67
C ALA A 140 -6.29 15.04 5.21
N HIS A 141 -6.33 15.65 4.03
CA HIS A 141 -7.59 16.14 3.46
C HIS A 141 -8.58 14.99 3.20
N LEU A 142 -8.14 13.90 2.58
CA LEU A 142 -8.97 12.72 2.31
C LEU A 142 -9.52 12.12 3.60
N VAL A 143 -8.67 11.93 4.63
CA VAL A 143 -9.07 11.39 5.92
C VAL A 143 -10.06 12.32 6.64
N SER A 144 -9.87 13.62 6.56
CA SER A 144 -10.84 14.61 7.10
C SER A 144 -12.20 14.51 6.42
N GLN A 145 -12.26 14.34 5.08
CA GLN A 145 -13.51 14.13 4.36
C GLN A 145 -14.19 12.80 4.76
N ILE A 146 -13.40 11.74 4.96
CA ILE A 146 -13.89 10.44 5.46
C ILE A 146 -14.47 10.59 6.86
N GLN A 147 -13.81 11.35 7.74
CA GLN A 147 -14.30 11.58 9.10
C GLN A 147 -15.64 12.33 9.11
N GLN A 148 -15.82 13.30 8.21
CA GLN A 148 -17.03 14.13 8.15
C GLN A 148 -18.21 13.43 7.50
N ARG A 149 -17.96 12.65 6.43
CA ARG A 149 -19.02 12.08 5.57
C ARG A 149 -19.24 10.58 5.80
N GLY A 150 -18.32 9.94 6.48
CA GLY A 150 -18.25 8.48 6.57
C GLY A 150 -17.71 7.83 5.29
N ILE A 151 -17.39 6.56 5.41
CA ILE A 151 -17.00 5.69 4.29
C ILE A 151 -17.49 4.27 4.62
N PRO A 152 -17.97 3.49 3.64
CA PRO A 152 -18.40 2.12 3.91
C PRO A 152 -17.29 1.28 4.55
N PRO A 153 -17.62 0.37 5.47
CA PRO A 153 -16.68 -0.62 5.99
C PRO A 153 -16.02 -1.40 4.85
N LYS A 154 -14.78 -1.84 5.06
CA LYS A 154 -14.00 -2.60 4.06
C LYS A 154 -13.68 -1.83 2.77
N THR A 155 -13.98 -0.53 2.70
CA THR A 155 -13.50 0.29 1.58
C THR A 155 -11.98 0.29 1.59
N LEU A 156 -11.37 -0.03 0.45
CA LEU A 156 -9.93 -0.04 0.25
C LEU A 156 -9.59 0.95 -0.87
N LEU A 157 -8.78 1.95 -0.56
CA LEU A 157 -8.32 2.96 -1.52
C LEU A 157 -6.81 2.86 -1.70
N ASN A 158 -6.36 2.80 -2.94
CA ASN A 158 -4.95 2.95 -3.31
C ASN A 158 -4.72 4.35 -3.87
N VAL A 159 -3.88 5.13 -3.19
CA VAL A 159 -3.60 6.53 -3.51
C VAL A 159 -2.17 6.65 -3.99
N ASN A 160 -1.97 7.19 -5.18
CA ASN A 160 -0.65 7.50 -5.72
C ASN A 160 -0.55 8.99 -6.03
N VAL A 161 0.48 9.64 -5.46
CA VAL A 161 0.69 11.09 -5.54
C VAL A 161 1.89 11.38 -6.42
N PRO A 162 1.75 12.20 -7.48
CA PRO A 162 2.89 12.62 -8.30
C PRO A 162 3.94 13.36 -7.48
N PRO A 163 5.24 13.27 -7.83
CA PRO A 163 6.34 13.93 -7.11
C PRO A 163 6.46 15.43 -7.50
N VAL A 164 5.39 16.17 -7.27
CA VAL A 164 5.32 17.61 -7.55
C VAL A 164 4.85 18.37 -6.33
N SER A 165 5.09 19.68 -6.29
CA SER A 165 4.57 20.50 -5.19
C SER A 165 3.04 20.52 -5.20
N LYS A 166 2.45 20.84 -4.06
CA LYS A 166 0.98 20.95 -3.92
C LYS A 166 0.35 21.87 -4.96
N GLU A 167 1.02 22.99 -5.24
CA GLU A 167 0.55 24.03 -6.18
C GLU A 167 0.59 23.54 -7.63
N ALA A 168 1.46 22.57 -7.92
CA ALA A 168 1.59 21.96 -9.25
C ALA A 168 0.65 20.75 -9.45
N LEU A 169 0.04 20.24 -8.38
CA LEU A 169 -0.98 19.20 -8.50
C LEU A 169 -2.21 19.75 -9.21
N LYS A 170 -2.67 19.05 -10.24
CA LYS A 170 -3.88 19.43 -11.00
C LYS A 170 -5.19 18.98 -10.35
N GLY A 171 -5.12 18.44 -9.13
CA GLY A 171 -6.25 17.87 -8.41
C GLY A 171 -6.13 16.35 -8.29
N TRP A 172 -7.26 15.66 -8.19
CA TRP A 172 -7.29 14.19 -8.06
C TRP A 172 -8.33 13.57 -9.00
N ARG A 173 -8.16 12.28 -9.28
CA ARG A 173 -9.09 11.50 -10.11
C ARG A 173 -9.41 10.16 -9.45
N MET A 174 -10.67 9.74 -9.52
CA MET A 174 -11.06 8.36 -9.30
C MET A 174 -10.57 7.54 -10.51
N THR A 175 -9.83 6.47 -10.27
CA THR A 175 -9.14 5.72 -11.32
C THR A 175 -9.42 4.22 -11.21
N ARG A 176 -9.10 3.49 -12.27
CA ARG A 176 -8.92 2.04 -12.24
C ARG A 176 -7.45 1.70 -12.35
N MET A 177 -7.08 0.47 -12.02
CA MET A 177 -5.73 -0.03 -12.21
C MET A 177 -5.33 0.05 -13.69
N GLY A 178 -4.12 0.55 -13.94
CA GLY A 178 -3.46 0.49 -15.23
C GLY A 178 -2.67 -0.81 -15.42
N LYS A 179 -1.85 -0.83 -16.45
CA LYS A 179 -0.93 -1.93 -16.73
C LYS A 179 0.48 -1.37 -16.94
N ARG A 180 1.42 -1.84 -16.12
CA ARG A 180 2.84 -1.49 -16.23
C ARG A 180 3.55 -2.42 -17.20
N HIS A 181 4.59 -1.90 -17.85
CA HIS A 181 5.44 -2.67 -18.75
C HIS A 181 6.87 -2.68 -18.20
N TYR A 182 7.41 -3.87 -18.06
CA TYR A 182 8.80 -4.10 -17.64
C TYR A 182 9.50 -4.97 -18.69
N SER A 183 10.81 -4.76 -18.85
CA SER A 183 11.61 -5.72 -19.61
C SER A 183 11.76 -7.01 -18.77
N GLU A 184 11.51 -8.16 -19.40
CA GLU A 184 11.68 -9.48 -18.76
C GLU A 184 13.16 -9.88 -18.76
N ASN A 185 14.00 -9.17 -18.03
CA ASN A 185 15.43 -9.42 -17.99
C ASN A 185 15.85 -10.11 -16.70
N ILE A 186 16.33 -11.35 -16.83
CA ILE A 186 17.07 -12.02 -15.76
C ILE A 186 18.55 -11.80 -16.02
N VAL A 187 19.23 -11.14 -15.07
CA VAL A 187 20.65 -10.87 -15.17
C VAL A 187 21.43 -11.92 -14.39
N GLU A 188 22.08 -12.85 -15.11
CA GLU A 188 23.01 -13.82 -14.51
C GLU A 188 24.34 -13.14 -14.16
N ARG A 189 24.88 -13.46 -12.99
CA ARG A 189 26.19 -13.08 -12.51
C ARG A 189 26.87 -14.26 -11.84
N VAL A 190 28.17 -14.13 -11.59
CA VAL A 190 28.96 -15.13 -10.87
C VAL A 190 29.60 -14.47 -9.66
N ASP A 191 29.50 -15.09 -8.50
CA ASP A 191 30.14 -14.61 -7.29
C ASP A 191 31.67 -14.87 -7.30
N PRO A 192 32.45 -14.30 -6.36
CA PRO A 192 33.90 -14.52 -6.30
C PRO A 192 34.33 -15.98 -6.07
N ARG A 193 33.40 -16.87 -5.67
CA ARG A 193 33.64 -18.31 -5.46
C ARG A 193 33.20 -19.16 -6.66
N GLY A 194 32.73 -18.53 -7.76
CA GLY A 194 32.30 -19.22 -8.97
C GLY A 194 30.84 -19.70 -8.96
N ALA A 195 30.04 -19.39 -7.93
CA ALA A 195 28.61 -19.74 -7.90
C ALA A 195 27.79 -18.71 -8.71
N LYS A 196 26.87 -19.21 -9.53
CA LYS A 196 25.95 -18.36 -10.28
C LYS A 196 24.86 -17.81 -9.37
N TYR A 197 24.49 -16.55 -9.59
CA TYR A 197 23.33 -15.92 -8.98
C TYR A 197 22.59 -15.07 -10.01
N TYR A 198 21.33 -14.78 -9.73
CA TYR A 198 20.44 -14.13 -10.69
C TYR A 198 19.76 -12.94 -10.04
N TRP A 199 19.74 -11.82 -10.77
CA TRP A 199 18.85 -10.71 -10.45
C TRP A 199 17.61 -10.81 -11.31
N ILE A 200 16.44 -10.74 -10.65
CA ILE A 200 15.19 -10.43 -11.32
C ILE A 200 15.24 -8.92 -11.56
N GLY A 201 15.62 -8.51 -12.75
CA GLY A 201 15.72 -7.13 -13.17
C GLY A 201 14.69 -6.85 -14.24
N GLY A 202 14.54 -5.59 -14.55
CA GLY A 202 13.72 -5.13 -15.66
C GLY A 202 13.74 -3.62 -15.66
N ASP A 203 14.03 -3.04 -16.84
CA ASP A 203 13.85 -1.61 -17.01
C ASP A 203 12.36 -1.29 -17.02
N ASP A 204 12.01 -0.15 -16.42
CA ASP A 204 10.68 0.40 -16.54
C ASP A 204 10.44 0.86 -17.98
N LEU A 205 9.61 0.15 -18.71
CA LEU A 205 9.23 0.44 -20.10
C LEU A 205 7.99 1.35 -20.17
N GLY A 206 7.51 1.85 -19.03
CA GLY A 206 6.34 2.68 -18.93
C GLY A 206 5.06 1.90 -18.65
N PHE A 207 3.96 2.32 -19.25
CA PHE A 207 2.64 1.76 -18.98
C PHE A 207 1.73 1.85 -20.21
N ALA A 208 0.68 1.03 -20.24
CA ALA A 208 -0.32 1.07 -21.29
C ALA A 208 -1.05 2.44 -21.31
N GLN A 209 -1.15 3.04 -22.49
CA GLN A 209 -1.82 4.33 -22.69
C GLN A 209 -3.34 4.13 -22.74
N GLU A 210 -3.92 3.92 -21.56
CA GLU A 210 -5.34 3.66 -21.40
C GLU A 210 -5.98 4.70 -20.47
N ASP A 211 -6.99 5.40 -20.96
CA ASP A 211 -7.69 6.44 -20.22
C ASP A 211 -8.35 5.91 -18.94
N GLY A 212 -8.42 6.78 -17.92
CA GLY A 212 -9.03 6.48 -16.63
C GLY A 212 -8.20 5.58 -15.71
N THR A 213 -6.94 5.27 -16.09
CA THR A 213 -6.03 4.49 -15.26
C THR A 213 -5.25 5.37 -14.28
N ASP A 214 -4.78 4.74 -13.20
CA ASP A 214 -3.91 5.33 -12.19
C ASP A 214 -2.58 5.82 -12.81
N CYS A 215 -2.01 5.05 -13.73
CA CYS A 215 -0.80 5.42 -14.44
C CYS A 215 -0.96 6.73 -15.24
N ILE A 216 -2.02 6.85 -16.02
CA ILE A 216 -2.31 8.07 -16.80
C ILE A 216 -2.57 9.27 -15.87
N ALA A 217 -3.38 9.10 -14.83
CA ALA A 217 -3.70 10.18 -13.91
C ALA A 217 -2.43 10.78 -13.28
N VAL A 218 -1.53 9.91 -12.79
CA VAL A 218 -0.26 10.35 -12.18
C VAL A 218 0.66 11.00 -13.23
N HIS A 219 0.77 10.41 -14.42
CA HIS A 219 1.57 10.96 -15.52
C HIS A 219 1.11 12.37 -15.90
N GLU A 220 -0.19 12.62 -15.89
CA GLU A 220 -0.78 13.92 -16.17
C GLU A 220 -0.71 14.91 -15.00
N GLY A 221 -0.19 14.53 -13.83
CA GLY A 221 -0.03 15.38 -12.64
C GLY A 221 -1.25 15.42 -11.72
N TYR A 222 -2.14 14.44 -11.79
CA TYR A 222 -3.25 14.26 -10.85
C TYR A 222 -2.90 13.21 -9.80
N VAL A 223 -3.39 13.39 -8.59
CA VAL A 223 -3.43 12.31 -7.60
C VAL A 223 -4.41 11.24 -8.09
N SER A 224 -3.96 10.00 -8.13
CA SER A 224 -4.80 8.85 -8.44
C SER A 224 -5.39 8.29 -7.15
N VAL A 225 -6.70 8.02 -7.16
CA VAL A 225 -7.41 7.31 -6.08
C VAL A 225 -8.15 6.14 -6.70
N THR A 226 -7.61 4.93 -6.52
CA THR A 226 -8.17 3.70 -7.09
C THR A 226 -8.86 2.89 -6.00
N PRO A 227 -10.19 2.68 -6.06
CA PRO A 227 -10.86 1.73 -5.19
C PRO A 227 -10.48 0.30 -5.58
N LEU A 228 -10.10 -0.51 -4.59
CA LEU A 228 -9.70 -1.90 -4.77
C LEU A 228 -10.70 -2.86 -4.12
N GLN A 229 -10.75 -4.09 -4.64
CA GLN A 229 -11.46 -5.22 -4.04
C GLN A 229 -10.49 -6.38 -3.81
N VAL A 230 -10.72 -7.11 -2.73
CA VAL A 230 -9.90 -8.29 -2.37
C VAL A 230 -10.50 -9.58 -2.92
N ASP A 231 -11.74 -9.55 -3.33
CA ASP A 231 -12.41 -10.70 -3.94
C ASP A 231 -11.88 -10.91 -5.38
N LEU A 232 -11.12 -11.99 -5.57
CA LEU A 232 -10.49 -12.34 -6.85
C LEU A 232 -11.39 -13.26 -7.70
N THR A 233 -12.66 -13.49 -7.32
CA THR A 233 -13.57 -14.34 -8.07
C THR A 233 -13.93 -13.71 -9.40
N ASP A 234 -13.70 -14.42 -10.51
CA ASP A 234 -14.22 -14.02 -11.81
C ASP A 234 -15.71 -14.35 -11.92
N TYR A 235 -16.54 -13.40 -11.47
CA TYR A 235 -17.99 -13.55 -11.51
C TYR A 235 -18.57 -13.65 -12.93
N LYS A 236 -17.90 -13.10 -13.95
CA LYS A 236 -18.34 -13.22 -15.33
C LYS A 236 -18.14 -14.63 -15.84
N LEU A 237 -16.98 -15.23 -15.58
CA LEU A 237 -16.71 -16.63 -15.93
C LEU A 237 -17.63 -17.58 -15.17
N LEU A 238 -17.85 -17.34 -13.88
CA LEU A 238 -18.74 -18.14 -13.01
C LEU A 238 -20.20 -18.13 -13.53
N GLN A 239 -20.70 -16.97 -13.97
CA GLN A 239 -22.06 -16.84 -14.49
C GLN A 239 -22.24 -17.43 -15.90
N ASN A 240 -21.24 -17.28 -16.75
CA ASN A 240 -21.33 -17.66 -18.16
C ASN A 240 -20.97 -19.12 -18.44
N SER A 241 -20.46 -19.86 -17.46
CA SER A 241 -20.16 -21.31 -17.51
C SER A 241 -19.51 -21.78 -18.83
N THR A 242 -18.48 -21.08 -19.28
CA THR A 242 -17.74 -21.42 -20.50
C THR A 242 -16.69 -22.51 -20.30
N LEU A 243 -16.51 -22.98 -19.08
CA LEU A 243 -15.59 -24.07 -18.75
C LEU A 243 -16.16 -25.40 -19.24
N PRO A 244 -15.30 -26.31 -19.74
CA PRO A 244 -15.73 -27.66 -20.10
C PRO A 244 -16.39 -28.36 -18.92
N THR A 245 -17.53 -28.97 -19.12
CA THR A 245 -18.13 -29.84 -18.12
C THR A 245 -17.30 -31.12 -18.03
N PHE A 246 -16.89 -31.46 -16.80
CA PHE A 246 -16.23 -32.73 -16.51
C PHE A 246 -17.01 -33.47 -15.43
N SER A 247 -17.07 -34.80 -15.54
CA SER A 247 -17.62 -35.64 -14.50
C SER A 247 -16.49 -36.08 -13.56
N TRP A 248 -16.71 -35.94 -12.26
CA TRP A 248 -15.83 -36.55 -11.27
C TRP A 248 -16.38 -37.96 -10.96
N PRO A 249 -15.58 -39.07 -11.07
CA PRO A 249 -16.01 -40.42 -10.77
C PRO A 249 -16.31 -40.63 -9.27
#